data_3e187db05b9c341031ed7eb8e2d71561
#
_entry.id   3e187db05b9c341031ed7eb8e2d71561
#
_cell.length_a   1.000
_cell.length_b   1.000
_cell.length_c   1.000
_cell.angle_alpha   90.00
_cell.angle_beta   90.00
_cell.angle_gamma   90.00
#
_symmetry.space_group_name_H-M   'P 1'
#
loop_
_entity.id
_entity.type
_entity.pdbx_description
1 polymer ?
#
loop_
_entity_poly.entity_id
_entity_poly.type
_entity_poly.pdbx_seq_one_letter_code
_entity_poly.pdbx_strand_id
1 'polypeptide(L)'
;GIKGTLKVFGAPAEELILARPYYVRDGYFDDVDVAFHPHLWDRFFTEYGVLQRAVVSAEFVFHGETAHAAMSPWDARDALDGVMLMDSGMAQYREHLHPGMGMQRVITDGGDQPNVIPSRAAIWWFFRDTTAEGAQKLFEHAKQVAEGAALMTKTELEVVIKTAVWPVRGNETLAHTLQRNIELVGMPEWEETDQEMARDIQTGAGIEAQGLTTEITPLEGPSASIPAANDCGDVSWKVPMGRLWFPSNIPGVTFHHWSAGAALATDIAHKGGVAGAGALAATLMDCFTDPSVVSEAKTSFAKETEGVDYAPMIPPENTPPLETNRAIMEKFRPLMEPHYAPDGPKFR
;
A
#
# COMPACT_ATOMS: atom_id res chain seq x y z
N GLY A 1 11.47 -10.57 -35.05
CA GLY A 1 10.64 -9.91 -34.02
C GLY A 1 11.26 -10.06 -32.63
N ILE A 2 10.95 -9.17 -31.73
CA ILE A 2 11.38 -9.23 -30.33
C ILE A 2 10.67 -10.43 -29.68
N LYS A 3 11.41 -11.26 -28.94
CA LYS A 3 10.86 -12.42 -28.22
C LYS A 3 10.65 -12.07 -26.76
N GLY A 4 9.55 -12.52 -26.19
CA GLY A 4 9.21 -12.35 -24.79
C GLY A 4 7.72 -12.15 -24.59
N THR A 5 7.29 -12.09 -23.34
CA THR A 5 5.90 -11.86 -22.94
C THR A 5 5.84 -10.66 -22.00
N LEU A 6 5.00 -9.69 -22.31
CA LEU A 6 4.64 -8.61 -21.39
C LEU A 6 3.32 -8.98 -20.71
N LYS A 7 3.35 -9.04 -19.37
CA LYS A 7 2.16 -9.17 -18.53
C LYS A 7 1.84 -7.82 -17.87
N VAL A 8 0.59 -7.43 -17.90
CA VAL A 8 0.09 -6.23 -17.18
C VAL A 8 -0.88 -6.69 -16.11
N PHE A 9 -0.59 -6.37 -14.86
CA PHE A 9 -1.42 -6.69 -13.72
C PHE A 9 -2.20 -5.47 -13.25
N GLY A 10 -3.53 -5.52 -13.33
CA GLY A 10 -4.38 -4.60 -12.60
C GLY A 10 -4.36 -4.97 -11.12
N ALA A 11 -4.09 -4.00 -10.25
CA ALA A 11 -4.01 -4.22 -8.81
C ALA A 11 -4.99 -3.29 -8.08
N PRO A 12 -6.28 -3.66 -8.00
CA PRO A 12 -7.28 -2.89 -7.29
C PRO A 12 -7.03 -2.91 -5.79
N ALA A 13 -7.56 -1.90 -5.08
CA ALA A 13 -7.50 -1.78 -3.62
C ALA A 13 -6.06 -1.73 -3.06
N GLU A 14 -5.14 -1.04 -3.78
CA GLU A 14 -3.76 -0.85 -3.34
C GLU A 14 -3.70 -0.11 -2.00
N GLU A 15 -4.54 0.90 -1.77
CA GLU A 15 -4.64 1.67 -0.52
C GLU A 15 -5.09 0.81 0.69
N LEU A 16 -5.63 -0.37 0.44
CA LEU A 16 -5.94 -1.39 1.45
C LEU A 16 -4.84 -2.46 1.54
N ILE A 17 -3.78 -2.35 0.73
CA ILE A 17 -2.65 -3.29 0.65
C ILE A 17 -3.13 -4.71 0.29
N LEU A 18 -4.08 -4.85 -0.66
CA LEU A 18 -4.83 -6.11 -0.83
C LEU A 18 -4.42 -6.96 -2.02
N ALA A 19 -4.30 -6.41 -3.23
CA ALA A 19 -4.37 -7.26 -4.43
C ALA A 19 -3.15 -8.15 -4.66
N ARG A 20 -1.95 -7.57 -4.66
CA ARG A 20 -0.72 -8.25 -5.14
C ARG A 20 -0.25 -9.40 -4.25
N PRO A 21 -0.36 -9.36 -2.91
CA PRO A 21 0.00 -10.52 -2.09
C PRO A 21 -0.82 -11.77 -2.41
N TYR A 22 -2.11 -11.60 -2.71
CA TYR A 22 -2.96 -12.71 -3.18
C TYR A 22 -2.51 -13.22 -4.55
N TYR A 23 -2.14 -12.32 -5.49
CA TYR A 23 -1.63 -12.74 -6.80
C TYR A 23 -0.34 -13.55 -6.68
N VAL A 24 0.59 -13.14 -5.82
CA VAL A 24 1.85 -13.88 -5.60
C VAL A 24 1.57 -15.22 -4.96
N ARG A 25 0.73 -15.27 -3.90
CA ARG A 25 0.33 -16.52 -3.24
C ARG A 25 -0.30 -17.52 -4.22
N ASP A 26 -1.14 -17.01 -5.12
CA ASP A 26 -1.90 -17.84 -6.07
C ASP A 26 -1.10 -18.16 -7.35
N GLY A 27 0.21 -17.83 -7.40
CA GLY A 27 1.14 -18.26 -8.45
C GLY A 27 1.14 -17.41 -9.71
N TYR A 28 0.47 -16.26 -9.77
CA TYR A 28 0.44 -15.41 -10.96
C TYR A 28 1.80 -14.83 -11.36
N PHE A 29 2.79 -14.88 -10.46
CA PHE A 29 4.16 -14.43 -10.69
C PHE A 29 5.17 -15.58 -10.90
N ASP A 30 4.75 -16.84 -10.96
CA ASP A 30 5.66 -17.99 -11.04
C ASP A 30 6.46 -18.05 -12.35
N ASP A 31 5.93 -17.51 -13.44
CA ASP A 31 6.55 -17.44 -14.76
C ASP A 31 7.02 -16.01 -15.14
N VAL A 32 7.14 -15.10 -14.15
CA VAL A 32 7.64 -13.74 -14.34
C VAL A 32 9.14 -13.69 -14.07
N ASP A 33 9.91 -13.14 -15.00
CA ASP A 33 11.37 -12.99 -14.87
C ASP A 33 11.77 -11.74 -14.07
N VAL A 34 11.12 -10.61 -14.36
CA VAL A 34 11.31 -9.32 -13.69
C VAL A 34 9.98 -8.58 -13.64
N ALA A 35 9.80 -7.73 -12.63
CA ALA A 35 8.61 -6.91 -12.48
C ALA A 35 8.97 -5.42 -12.35
N PHE A 36 8.03 -4.55 -12.71
CA PHE A 36 8.15 -3.11 -12.51
C PHE A 36 6.91 -2.58 -11.84
N HIS A 37 7.12 -1.70 -10.85
CA HIS A 37 6.06 -1.01 -10.14
C HIS A 37 6.23 0.51 -10.31
N PRO A 38 5.53 1.14 -11.26
CA PRO A 38 5.48 2.59 -11.39
C PRO A 38 4.55 3.18 -10.32
N HIS A 39 4.94 4.32 -9.77
CA HIS A 39 4.11 5.09 -8.85
C HIS A 39 4.30 6.60 -9.10
N LEU A 40 3.22 7.36 -9.00
CA LEU A 40 3.27 8.80 -9.10
C LEU A 40 3.98 9.43 -7.89
N TRP A 41 4.70 10.51 -8.12
CA TRP A 41 5.37 11.31 -7.11
C TRP A 41 5.50 12.77 -7.58
N ASP A 42 6.21 13.58 -6.82
CA ASP A 42 6.54 14.97 -7.17
C ASP A 42 7.92 15.11 -7.86
N ARG A 43 8.63 14.02 -8.05
CA ARG A 43 9.97 13.93 -8.63
C ARG A 43 10.06 12.74 -9.58
N PHE A 44 11.07 12.75 -10.44
CA PHE A 44 11.37 11.66 -11.36
C PHE A 44 12.63 10.93 -10.90
N PHE A 45 12.47 9.67 -10.44
CA PHE A 45 13.58 8.88 -9.87
C PHE A 45 13.25 7.40 -9.80
N THR A 46 14.25 6.63 -9.45
CA THR A 46 14.15 5.22 -9.06
C THR A 46 14.94 4.98 -7.78
N GLU A 47 14.75 3.83 -7.17
CA GLU A 47 15.37 3.47 -5.90
C GLU A 47 15.56 1.97 -5.77
N TYR A 48 16.49 1.52 -4.90
CA TYR A 48 16.70 0.12 -4.59
C TYR A 48 17.05 -0.09 -3.10
N GLY A 49 17.10 -1.36 -2.67
CA GLY A 49 17.25 -1.74 -1.27
C GLY A 49 15.89 -2.05 -0.61
N VAL A 50 15.83 -2.07 0.71
CA VAL A 50 14.57 -2.25 1.46
C VAL A 50 13.90 -0.90 1.63
N LEU A 51 12.79 -0.69 0.91
CA LEU A 51 12.20 0.63 0.68
C LEU A 51 11.05 0.96 1.62
N GLN A 52 10.20 -0.02 1.94
CA GLN A 52 8.98 0.15 2.73
C GLN A 52 8.78 -1.03 3.67
N ARG A 53 7.91 -0.88 4.66
CA ARG A 53 7.70 -1.85 5.73
C ARG A 53 6.78 -2.99 5.34
N ALA A 54 6.96 -4.14 6.02
CA ALA A 54 5.95 -5.20 6.09
C ALA A 54 4.72 -4.73 6.86
N VAL A 55 3.57 -5.31 6.54
CA VAL A 55 2.30 -5.07 7.27
C VAL A 55 1.52 -6.36 7.42
N VAL A 56 0.91 -6.55 8.59
CA VAL A 56 -0.25 -7.43 8.77
C VAL A 56 -1.47 -6.56 9.03
N SER A 57 -2.52 -6.76 8.23
CA SER A 57 -3.80 -6.06 8.34
C SER A 57 -4.85 -7.04 8.83
N ALA A 58 -5.39 -6.81 10.03
CA ALA A 58 -6.37 -7.70 10.63
C ALA A 58 -7.45 -6.94 11.39
N GLU A 59 -8.67 -7.46 11.32
CA GLU A 59 -9.81 -6.99 12.10
C GLU A 59 -10.10 -7.98 13.22
N PHE A 60 -10.27 -7.46 14.41
CA PHE A 60 -10.64 -8.21 15.61
C PHE A 60 -12.10 -7.91 15.91
N VAL A 61 -12.92 -8.94 15.84
CA VAL A 61 -14.37 -8.83 16.04
C VAL A 61 -14.70 -9.52 17.36
N PHE A 62 -15.35 -8.79 18.24
CA PHE A 62 -15.85 -9.31 19.50
C PHE A 62 -17.34 -9.58 19.35
N HIS A 63 -17.79 -10.77 19.78
CA HIS A 63 -19.18 -11.18 19.79
C HIS A 63 -19.64 -11.36 21.24
N GLY A 64 -20.67 -10.63 21.59
CA GLY A 64 -21.24 -10.61 22.94
C GLY A 64 -22.74 -10.89 22.94
N GLU A 65 -23.43 -10.40 23.98
CA GLU A 65 -24.87 -10.55 24.17
C GLU A 65 -25.50 -9.20 24.45
N THR A 66 -26.58 -8.84 23.71
CA THR A 66 -27.26 -7.55 23.91
C THR A 66 -28.21 -7.59 25.07
N ALA A 67 -28.35 -6.45 25.76
CA ALA A 67 -29.42 -6.18 26.71
C ALA A 67 -29.67 -4.67 26.80
N HIS A 68 -30.77 -4.29 27.47
CA HIS A 68 -31.03 -2.88 27.77
C HIS A 68 -30.05 -2.39 28.83
N ALA A 69 -29.19 -1.44 28.48
CA ALA A 69 -28.05 -1.01 29.33
C ALA A 69 -28.46 -0.49 30.72
N ALA A 70 -29.68 0.07 30.86
CA ALA A 70 -30.13 0.60 32.15
C ALA A 70 -31.04 -0.36 32.94
N MET A 71 -31.67 -1.36 32.29
CA MET A 71 -32.64 -2.24 32.92
C MET A 71 -32.07 -3.60 33.35
N SER A 72 -31.24 -4.20 32.50
CA SER A 72 -30.70 -5.54 32.77
C SER A 72 -29.27 -5.72 32.21
N PRO A 73 -28.32 -4.80 32.51
CA PRO A 73 -26.97 -4.88 31.98
C PRO A 73 -26.22 -6.15 32.42
N TRP A 74 -26.60 -6.75 33.54
CA TRP A 74 -26.01 -7.99 34.07
C TRP A 74 -26.33 -9.25 33.21
N ASP A 75 -27.31 -9.17 32.32
CA ASP A 75 -27.68 -10.23 31.37
C ASP A 75 -26.86 -10.16 30.07
N ALA A 76 -26.11 -9.06 29.87
CA ALA A 76 -25.35 -8.79 28.66
C ALA A 76 -23.87 -9.24 28.74
N ARG A 77 -23.26 -9.23 27.56
CA ARG A 77 -21.80 -9.29 27.36
C ARG A 77 -21.46 -8.22 26.32
N ASP A 78 -20.84 -7.15 26.79
CA ASP A 78 -20.56 -5.99 25.95
C ASP A 78 -19.37 -6.26 25.03
N ALA A 79 -19.64 -6.32 23.71
CA ALA A 79 -18.60 -6.52 22.71
C ALA A 79 -17.67 -5.30 22.58
N LEU A 80 -18.20 -4.08 22.82
CA LEU A 80 -17.39 -2.87 22.78
C LEU A 80 -16.37 -2.82 23.92
N ASP A 81 -16.69 -3.35 25.11
CA ASP A 81 -15.73 -3.49 26.20
C ASP A 81 -14.51 -4.33 25.78
N GLY A 82 -14.73 -5.40 24.99
CA GLY A 82 -13.65 -6.22 24.42
C GLY A 82 -12.72 -5.38 23.51
N VAL A 83 -13.31 -4.59 22.61
CA VAL A 83 -12.56 -3.68 21.73
C VAL A 83 -11.77 -2.66 22.55
N MET A 84 -12.38 -2.03 23.56
CA MET A 84 -11.75 -0.99 24.38
C MET A 84 -10.61 -1.54 25.23
N LEU A 85 -10.76 -2.75 25.79
CA LEU A 85 -9.70 -3.42 26.56
C LEU A 85 -8.54 -3.83 25.66
N MET A 86 -8.82 -4.37 24.47
CA MET A 86 -7.77 -4.67 23.48
C MET A 86 -7.03 -3.37 23.09
N ASP A 87 -7.73 -2.30 22.77
CA ASP A 87 -7.11 -1.03 22.40
C ASP A 87 -6.23 -0.48 23.52
N SER A 88 -6.72 -0.52 24.76
CA SER A 88 -5.97 -0.10 25.94
C SER A 88 -4.72 -0.95 26.16
N GLY A 89 -4.82 -2.28 26.02
CA GLY A 89 -3.68 -3.19 26.15
C GLY A 89 -2.61 -2.91 25.08
N MET A 90 -3.01 -2.76 23.84
CA MET A 90 -2.09 -2.41 22.76
C MET A 90 -1.50 -1.00 22.93
N ALA A 91 -2.24 -0.03 23.47
CA ALA A 91 -1.72 1.28 23.77
C ALA A 91 -0.59 1.26 24.82
N GLN A 92 -0.71 0.42 25.85
CA GLN A 92 0.37 0.21 26.82
C GLN A 92 1.60 -0.47 26.18
N TYR A 93 1.39 -1.41 25.27
CA TYR A 93 2.49 -2.09 24.60
C TYR A 93 3.33 -1.20 23.69
N ARG A 94 2.81 -0.04 23.26
CA ARG A 94 3.54 0.89 22.37
C ARG A 94 4.90 1.32 22.88
N GLU A 95 5.09 1.48 24.18
CA GLU A 95 6.39 1.87 24.75
C GLU A 95 7.47 0.78 24.61
N HIS A 96 7.07 -0.46 24.31
CA HIS A 96 7.97 -1.59 24.13
C HIS A 96 8.31 -1.88 22.65
N LEU A 97 7.82 -1.04 21.72
CA LEU A 97 8.09 -1.22 20.29
C LEU A 97 9.50 -0.76 19.92
N HIS A 98 10.18 -1.54 19.08
CA HIS A 98 11.41 -1.10 18.45
C HIS A 98 11.16 0.08 17.49
N PRO A 99 12.17 0.94 17.21
CA PRO A 99 12.02 2.11 16.34
C PRO A 99 11.54 1.82 14.90
N GLY A 100 11.65 0.60 14.42
CA GLY A 100 11.12 0.17 13.11
C GLY A 100 9.66 -0.24 13.12
N MET A 101 9.09 -0.49 14.30
CA MET A 101 7.71 -0.97 14.44
C MET A 101 6.69 0.16 14.46
N GLY A 102 5.45 -0.18 14.08
CA GLY A 102 4.32 0.75 14.15
C GLY A 102 3.00 0.02 14.14
N MET A 103 1.98 0.66 14.71
CA MET A 103 0.62 0.14 14.68
C MET A 103 -0.39 1.28 14.61
N GLN A 104 -1.40 1.11 13.75
CA GLN A 104 -2.50 2.06 13.54
C GLN A 104 -3.81 1.28 13.57
N ARG A 105 -4.88 1.93 14.03
CA ARG A 105 -6.20 1.28 14.11
C ARG A 105 -7.35 2.25 13.87
N VAL A 106 -8.50 1.63 13.59
CA VAL A 106 -9.80 2.27 13.59
C VAL A 106 -10.82 1.31 14.19
N ILE A 107 -11.75 1.83 15.00
CA ILE A 107 -12.93 1.07 15.42
C ILE A 107 -13.89 1.08 14.23
N THR A 108 -14.20 -0.09 13.68
CA THR A 108 -15.05 -0.26 12.50
C THR A 108 -16.50 -0.50 12.87
N ASP A 109 -16.74 -0.98 14.11
CA ASP A 109 -18.07 -1.18 14.66
C ASP A 109 -18.02 -0.93 16.18
N GLY A 110 -18.85 -0.03 16.68
CA GLY A 110 -18.89 0.34 18.10
C GLY A 110 -20.31 0.28 18.70
N GLY A 111 -21.28 -0.32 17.97
CA GLY A 111 -22.69 -0.37 18.36
C GLY A 111 -23.50 0.80 17.83
N ASP A 112 -24.83 0.81 18.14
CA ASP A 112 -25.79 1.72 17.53
C ASP A 112 -26.16 2.90 18.43
N GLN A 113 -26.51 2.63 19.71
CA GLN A 113 -26.99 3.68 20.63
C GLN A 113 -26.69 3.33 22.10
N PRO A 114 -26.56 4.35 23.00
CA PRO A 114 -26.03 4.16 24.35
C PRO A 114 -26.88 3.29 25.28
N ASN A 115 -28.15 3.08 25.00
CA ASN A 115 -29.06 2.26 25.83
C ASN A 115 -29.15 0.80 25.37
N VAL A 116 -28.39 0.42 24.35
CA VAL A 116 -28.31 -0.96 23.83
C VAL A 116 -26.87 -1.43 23.95
N ILE A 117 -26.62 -2.45 24.75
CA ILE A 117 -25.30 -3.06 24.87
C ILE A 117 -24.99 -3.79 23.54
N PRO A 118 -23.86 -3.47 22.88
CA PRO A 118 -23.52 -4.07 21.59
C PRO A 118 -23.24 -5.58 21.71
N SER A 119 -23.92 -6.39 20.89
CA SER A 119 -23.59 -7.81 20.75
C SER A 119 -22.47 -8.07 19.75
N ARG A 120 -22.05 -7.06 18.99
CA ARG A 120 -20.92 -7.10 18.08
C ARG A 120 -20.19 -5.75 18.14
N ALA A 121 -18.87 -5.82 18.18
CA ALA A 121 -18.00 -4.66 17.97
C ALA A 121 -16.71 -5.11 17.30
N ALA A 122 -16.05 -4.21 16.57
CA ALA A 122 -14.86 -4.56 15.79
C ALA A 122 -13.83 -3.43 15.76
N ILE A 123 -12.57 -3.82 15.73
CA ILE A 123 -11.44 -2.91 15.59
C ILE A 123 -10.46 -3.47 14.56
N TRP A 124 -10.11 -2.64 13.58
CA TRP A 124 -9.19 -2.98 12.50
C TRP A 124 -7.83 -2.36 12.75
N TRP A 125 -6.76 -3.18 12.66
CA TRP A 125 -5.38 -2.80 12.92
C TRP A 125 -4.48 -3.05 11.72
N PHE A 126 -3.47 -2.17 11.56
CA PHE A 126 -2.25 -2.40 10.80
C PHE A 126 -1.07 -2.57 11.77
N PHE A 127 -0.35 -3.68 11.63
CA PHE A 127 0.87 -4.01 12.37
C PHE A 127 2.05 -3.94 11.42
N ARG A 128 3.00 -3.03 11.67
CA ARG A 128 4.10 -2.71 10.75
C ARG A 128 5.44 -2.97 11.38
N ASP A 129 6.39 -3.51 10.57
CA ASP A 129 7.81 -3.59 10.91
C ASP A 129 8.67 -3.50 9.64
N THR A 130 9.97 -3.29 9.82
CA THR A 130 10.98 -3.36 8.74
C THR A 130 11.17 -4.79 8.21
N THR A 131 10.74 -5.80 8.96
CA THR A 131 10.81 -7.23 8.62
C THR A 131 9.42 -7.88 8.64
N ALA A 132 9.23 -8.91 7.82
CA ALA A 132 8.02 -9.71 7.81
C ALA A 132 7.82 -10.42 9.16
N GLU A 133 8.90 -10.99 9.72
CA GLU A 133 8.90 -11.68 11.01
C GLU A 133 8.47 -10.73 12.16
N GLY A 134 8.98 -9.49 12.16
CA GLY A 134 8.62 -8.50 13.20
C GLY A 134 7.16 -8.08 13.11
N ALA A 135 6.61 -7.89 11.90
CA ALA A 135 5.19 -7.60 11.71
C ALA A 135 4.30 -8.77 12.18
N GLN A 136 4.69 -10.01 11.89
CA GLN A 136 4.00 -11.20 12.38
C GLN A 136 4.05 -11.33 13.91
N LYS A 137 5.21 -11.12 14.54
CA LYS A 137 5.35 -11.13 16.00
C LYS A 137 4.46 -10.10 16.68
N LEU A 138 4.38 -8.90 16.11
CA LEU A 138 3.52 -7.84 16.63
C LEU A 138 2.03 -8.22 16.49
N PHE A 139 1.64 -8.81 15.38
CA PHE A 139 0.28 -9.34 15.19
C PHE A 139 -0.05 -10.48 16.17
N GLU A 140 0.85 -11.44 16.36
CA GLU A 140 0.64 -12.54 17.32
C GLU A 140 0.50 -12.02 18.78
N HIS A 141 1.28 -10.99 19.14
CA HIS A 141 1.09 -10.32 20.42
C HIS A 141 -0.29 -9.66 20.53
N ALA A 142 -0.75 -8.98 19.48
CA ALA A 142 -2.08 -8.38 19.44
C ALA A 142 -3.21 -9.41 19.60
N LYS A 143 -3.04 -10.61 19.03
CA LYS A 143 -3.99 -11.73 19.24
C LYS A 143 -4.07 -12.11 20.71
N GLN A 144 -2.93 -12.26 21.39
CA GLN A 144 -2.89 -12.59 22.83
C GLN A 144 -3.58 -11.51 23.67
N VAL A 145 -3.38 -10.23 23.33
CA VAL A 145 -4.07 -9.10 24.02
C VAL A 145 -5.58 -9.18 23.77
N ALA A 146 -6.01 -9.47 22.54
CA ALA A 146 -7.42 -9.61 22.19
C ALA A 146 -8.07 -10.81 22.90
N GLU A 147 -7.38 -11.95 22.99
CA GLU A 147 -7.82 -13.14 23.75
C GLU A 147 -8.00 -12.79 25.24
N GLY A 148 -7.05 -12.04 25.81
CA GLY A 148 -7.16 -11.54 27.18
C GLY A 148 -8.36 -10.60 27.37
N ALA A 149 -8.62 -9.71 26.43
CA ALA A 149 -9.78 -8.82 26.43
C ALA A 149 -11.10 -9.62 26.36
N ALA A 150 -11.18 -10.59 25.46
CA ALA A 150 -12.35 -11.46 25.31
C ALA A 150 -12.62 -12.28 26.61
N LEU A 151 -11.57 -12.79 27.23
CA LEU A 151 -11.69 -13.50 28.52
C LEU A 151 -12.24 -12.59 29.62
N MET A 152 -11.76 -11.35 29.72
CA MET A 152 -12.21 -10.38 30.74
C MET A 152 -13.67 -9.97 30.54
N THR A 153 -14.13 -9.82 29.29
CA THR A 153 -15.48 -9.40 28.96
C THR A 153 -16.46 -10.55 28.76
N LYS A 154 -15.96 -11.81 28.74
CA LYS A 154 -16.73 -13.01 28.45
C LYS A 154 -17.38 -12.99 27.07
N THR A 155 -16.71 -12.35 26.11
CA THR A 155 -17.10 -12.32 24.69
C THR A 155 -16.36 -13.38 23.90
N GLU A 156 -16.82 -13.68 22.69
CA GLU A 156 -16.10 -14.53 21.73
C GLU A 156 -15.29 -13.65 20.79
N LEU A 157 -14.05 -14.10 20.47
CA LEU A 157 -13.15 -13.38 19.57
C LEU A 157 -13.09 -14.06 18.21
N GLU A 158 -13.28 -13.28 17.16
CA GLU A 158 -12.99 -13.64 15.77
C GLU A 158 -11.86 -12.76 15.24
N VAL A 159 -10.85 -13.34 14.58
CA VAL A 159 -9.74 -12.60 13.98
C VAL A 159 -9.79 -12.80 12.47
N VAL A 160 -9.97 -11.71 11.74
CA VAL A 160 -10.07 -11.69 10.27
C VAL A 160 -8.82 -11.03 9.69
N ILE A 161 -7.89 -11.82 9.17
CA ILE A 161 -6.73 -11.30 8.44
C ILE A 161 -7.22 -10.82 7.08
N LYS A 162 -7.14 -9.52 6.82
CA LYS A 162 -7.53 -8.94 5.52
C LYS A 162 -6.41 -9.11 4.49
N THR A 163 -5.17 -8.85 4.91
CA THR A 163 -3.96 -9.02 4.09
C THR A 163 -2.71 -9.08 4.97
N ALA A 164 -1.63 -9.57 4.40
CA ALA A 164 -0.31 -9.47 4.99
C ALA A 164 0.73 -9.35 3.87
N VAL A 165 1.67 -8.40 3.99
CA VAL A 165 2.64 -8.09 2.94
C VAL A 165 4.06 -8.06 3.48
N TRP A 166 4.99 -8.54 2.69
CA TRP A 166 6.42 -8.42 2.94
C TRP A 166 6.90 -6.96 2.74
N PRO A 167 8.09 -6.60 3.27
CA PRO A 167 8.69 -5.28 3.00
C PRO A 167 8.90 -5.08 1.50
N VAL A 168 8.68 -3.89 0.99
CA VAL A 168 8.97 -3.60 -0.42
C VAL A 168 10.49 -3.50 -0.63
N ARG A 169 10.98 -4.12 -1.68
CA ARG A 169 12.37 -4.04 -2.14
C ARG A 169 12.47 -3.49 -3.55
N GLY A 170 13.55 -2.77 -3.84
CA GLY A 170 13.97 -2.46 -5.20
C GLY A 170 15.22 -3.25 -5.56
N ASN A 171 15.29 -3.77 -6.79
CA ASN A 171 16.45 -4.45 -7.30
C ASN A 171 17.46 -3.45 -7.88
N GLU A 172 18.73 -3.58 -7.48
CA GLU A 172 19.81 -2.65 -7.86
C GLU A 172 20.02 -2.57 -9.37
N THR A 173 20.12 -3.70 -10.06
CA THR A 173 20.32 -3.74 -11.52
C THR A 173 19.20 -3.06 -12.27
N LEU A 174 17.94 -3.33 -11.89
CA LEU A 174 16.78 -2.71 -12.51
C LEU A 174 16.69 -1.21 -12.20
N ALA A 175 17.11 -0.78 -11.00
CA ALA A 175 17.17 0.64 -10.66
C ALA A 175 18.17 1.38 -11.53
N HIS A 176 19.38 0.85 -11.74
CA HIS A 176 20.35 1.45 -12.67
C HIS A 176 19.84 1.51 -14.11
N THR A 177 19.12 0.49 -14.57
CA THR A 177 18.52 0.48 -15.90
C THR A 177 17.41 1.52 -16.02
N LEU A 178 16.54 1.63 -15.01
CA LEU A 178 15.51 2.66 -14.94
C LEU A 178 16.11 4.07 -14.92
N GLN A 179 17.17 4.31 -14.13
CA GLN A 179 17.81 5.62 -14.04
C GLN A 179 18.32 6.10 -15.40
N ARG A 180 19.01 5.23 -16.15
CA ARG A 180 19.45 5.57 -17.51
C ARG A 180 18.29 5.96 -18.42
N ASN A 181 17.17 5.26 -18.32
CA ASN A 181 15.99 5.53 -19.14
C ASN A 181 15.20 6.76 -18.67
N ILE A 182 15.20 7.06 -17.38
CA ILE A 182 14.69 8.34 -16.82
C ILE A 182 15.50 9.51 -17.41
N GLU A 183 16.83 9.40 -17.39
CA GLU A 183 17.73 10.42 -17.95
C GLU A 183 17.59 10.55 -19.48
N LEU A 184 17.35 9.46 -20.20
CA LEU A 184 17.09 9.45 -21.63
C LEU A 184 15.78 10.17 -21.99
N VAL A 185 14.72 9.96 -21.23
CA VAL A 185 13.40 10.58 -21.43
C VAL A 185 13.41 12.03 -20.99
N GLY A 186 14.07 12.35 -19.89
CA GLY A 186 14.11 13.69 -19.31
C GLY A 186 12.88 14.05 -18.50
N MET A 187 12.96 15.19 -17.81
CA MET A 187 11.80 15.77 -17.14
C MET A 187 10.78 16.25 -18.16
N PRO A 188 9.46 16.24 -17.81
CA PRO A 188 8.45 16.91 -18.63
C PRO A 188 8.80 18.39 -18.87
N GLU A 189 8.45 18.89 -20.04
CA GLU A 189 8.51 20.34 -20.30
C GLU A 189 7.34 21.02 -19.61
N TRP A 190 7.61 21.65 -18.46
CA TRP A 190 6.64 22.43 -17.71
C TRP A 190 6.46 23.80 -18.32
N GLU A 191 5.23 24.11 -18.71
CA GLU A 191 4.84 25.46 -19.14
C GLU A 191 4.64 26.37 -17.91
N GLU A 192 4.61 27.71 -18.12
CA GLU A 192 4.36 28.65 -17.01
C GLU A 192 2.99 28.39 -16.36
N THR A 193 2.00 27.99 -17.15
CA THR A 193 0.66 27.61 -16.65
C THR A 193 0.69 26.42 -15.71
N ASP A 194 1.58 25.43 -15.92
CA ASP A 194 1.78 24.30 -15.02
C ASP A 194 2.41 24.77 -13.69
N GLN A 195 3.41 25.65 -13.79
CA GLN A 195 4.08 26.23 -12.63
C GLN A 195 3.14 27.11 -11.79
N GLU A 196 2.31 27.93 -12.45
CA GLU A 196 1.28 28.75 -11.80
C GLU A 196 0.26 27.85 -11.09
N MET A 197 -0.28 26.84 -11.76
CA MET A 197 -1.21 25.88 -11.19
C MET A 197 -0.63 25.17 -9.96
N ALA A 198 0.64 24.76 -10.02
CA ALA A 198 1.32 24.15 -8.89
C ALA A 198 1.41 25.10 -7.70
N ARG A 199 1.81 26.36 -7.91
CA ARG A 199 1.88 27.39 -6.87
C ARG A 199 0.52 27.73 -6.29
N ASP A 200 -0.54 27.76 -7.10
CA ASP A 200 -1.90 28.01 -6.64
C ASP A 200 -2.41 26.89 -5.73
N ILE A 201 -2.19 25.62 -6.11
CA ILE A 201 -2.54 24.47 -5.28
C ILE A 201 -1.73 24.47 -3.97
N GLN A 202 -0.42 24.75 -4.03
CA GLN A 202 0.43 24.88 -2.85
C GLN A 202 -0.06 25.97 -1.92
N THR A 203 -0.36 27.17 -2.44
CA THR A 203 -0.92 28.29 -1.68
C THR A 203 -2.26 27.92 -1.04
N GLY A 204 -3.17 27.31 -1.82
CA GLY A 204 -4.48 26.86 -1.34
C GLY A 204 -4.40 25.78 -0.25
N ALA A 205 -3.33 24.98 -0.27
CA ALA A 205 -3.04 23.98 0.76
C ALA A 205 -2.28 24.55 1.97
N GLY A 206 -1.91 25.84 1.96
CA GLY A 206 -1.16 26.48 3.04
C GLY A 206 0.31 26.06 3.12
N ILE A 207 0.91 25.61 2.02
CA ILE A 207 2.32 25.23 1.91
C ILE A 207 3.10 26.23 1.04
N GLU A 208 4.43 26.18 1.11
CA GLU A 208 5.28 27.07 0.33
C GLU A 208 5.07 26.91 -1.18
N ALA A 209 4.86 28.00 -1.89
CA ALA A 209 4.59 28.05 -3.34
C ALA A 209 5.88 27.95 -4.15
N GLN A 210 6.55 26.80 -4.12
CA GLN A 210 7.83 26.57 -4.81
C GLN A 210 7.68 26.14 -6.28
N GLY A 211 6.46 25.73 -6.69
CA GLY A 211 6.21 25.22 -8.05
C GLY A 211 6.62 23.75 -8.21
N LEU A 212 6.87 23.34 -9.47
CA LEU A 212 7.22 21.99 -9.86
C LEU A 212 8.74 21.78 -9.89
N THR A 213 9.17 20.55 -9.58
CA THR A 213 10.55 20.09 -9.76
C THR A 213 10.92 20.04 -11.24
N THR A 214 12.09 20.55 -11.61
CA THR A 214 12.60 20.61 -12.99
C THR A 214 13.78 19.69 -13.25
N GLU A 215 14.34 19.09 -12.21
CA GLU A 215 15.52 18.24 -12.29
C GLU A 215 15.20 16.79 -11.93
N ILE A 216 15.85 15.85 -12.65
CA ILE A 216 15.81 14.43 -12.32
C ILE A 216 16.57 14.21 -11.01
N THR A 217 16.00 13.44 -10.10
CA THR A 217 16.72 13.02 -8.90
C THR A 217 17.70 11.89 -9.26
N PRO A 218 19.00 12.06 -9.00
CA PRO A 218 19.98 11.02 -9.31
C PRO A 218 19.78 9.79 -8.42
N LEU A 219 20.10 8.62 -8.96
CA LEU A 219 20.17 7.38 -8.17
C LEU A 219 21.42 7.42 -7.29
N GLU A 220 21.19 7.47 -6.01
CA GLU A 220 22.26 7.38 -5.00
C GLU A 220 22.30 5.97 -4.40
N GLY A 221 23.06 5.47 -3.66
CA GLY A 221 23.13 4.12 -3.08
C GLY A 221 21.78 3.55 -2.58
N PRO A 222 21.80 2.47 -1.81
CA PRO A 222 20.55 1.89 -1.30
C PRO A 222 19.77 2.91 -0.49
N SER A 223 18.47 3.03 -0.79
CA SER A 223 17.57 3.99 -0.13
C SER A 223 17.28 3.59 1.31
N ALA A 224 17.10 4.56 2.18
CA ALA A 224 16.59 4.32 3.52
C ALA A 224 15.12 3.92 3.46
N SER A 225 14.74 2.92 4.26
CA SER A 225 13.33 2.49 4.35
C SER A 225 12.44 3.57 4.97
N ILE A 226 11.30 3.83 4.33
CA ILE A 226 10.27 4.74 4.85
C ILE A 226 9.18 3.96 5.61
N PRO A 227 8.41 4.62 6.51
CA PRO A 227 7.35 3.96 7.30
C PRO A 227 6.14 3.49 6.50
N ALA A 228 6.03 3.85 5.23
CA ALA A 228 4.95 3.42 4.34
C ALA A 228 4.99 1.89 4.08
N ALA A 229 3.96 1.37 3.48
CA ALA A 229 3.88 0.02 2.94
C ALA A 229 3.15 0.05 1.61
N ASN A 230 3.33 -0.99 0.80
CA ASN A 230 2.65 -1.14 -0.49
C ASN A 230 2.42 -2.63 -0.75
N ASP A 231 1.35 -2.97 -1.43
CA ASP A 231 1.00 -4.36 -1.71
C ASP A 231 1.93 -5.05 -2.73
N CYS A 232 2.87 -4.32 -3.33
CA CYS A 232 3.92 -4.91 -4.18
C CYS A 232 5.08 -5.56 -3.39
N GLY A 233 5.02 -5.55 -2.04
CA GLY A 233 6.05 -6.17 -1.21
C GLY A 233 6.33 -7.60 -1.62
N ASP A 234 5.33 -8.47 -1.60
CA ASP A 234 5.47 -9.88 -1.96
C ASP A 234 6.02 -10.10 -3.37
N VAL A 235 5.62 -9.27 -4.35
CA VAL A 235 6.19 -9.32 -5.71
C VAL A 235 7.71 -9.13 -5.66
N SER A 236 8.19 -8.18 -4.86
CA SER A 236 9.60 -7.84 -4.74
C SER A 236 10.47 -8.89 -4.02
N TRP A 237 9.85 -9.87 -3.38
CA TRP A 237 10.53 -11.05 -2.80
C TRP A 237 10.36 -12.30 -3.65
N LYS A 238 9.42 -12.28 -4.61
CA LYS A 238 9.20 -13.37 -5.54
C LYS A 238 10.08 -13.25 -6.79
N VAL A 239 10.23 -12.02 -7.32
CA VAL A 239 11.00 -11.72 -8.53
C VAL A 239 11.77 -10.39 -8.37
N PRO A 240 12.88 -10.17 -9.12
CA PRO A 240 13.53 -8.86 -9.18
C PRO A 240 12.52 -7.78 -9.56
N MET A 241 12.41 -6.70 -8.78
CA MET A 241 11.44 -5.62 -9.03
C MET A 241 12.11 -4.26 -9.12
N GLY A 242 11.88 -3.54 -10.22
CA GLY A 242 12.24 -2.13 -10.39
C GLY A 242 11.12 -1.21 -9.90
N ARG A 243 11.49 -0.19 -9.12
CA ARG A 243 10.58 0.87 -8.66
C ARG A 243 10.80 2.11 -9.50
N LEU A 244 9.72 2.65 -10.07
CA LEU A 244 9.75 3.89 -10.84
C LEU A 244 8.83 4.91 -10.19
N TRP A 245 9.37 6.08 -9.86
CA TRP A 245 8.63 7.23 -9.38
C TRP A 245 8.61 8.30 -10.47
N PHE A 246 7.43 8.76 -10.88
CA PHE A 246 7.28 9.72 -11.98
C PHE A 246 6.55 10.99 -11.54
N PRO A 247 6.90 12.17 -12.13
CA PRO A 247 6.53 13.47 -11.61
C PRO A 247 5.11 13.87 -12.01
N SER A 248 4.10 13.21 -11.43
CA SER A 248 2.67 13.45 -11.67
C SER A 248 1.96 14.08 -10.49
N ASN A 249 2.69 14.61 -9.52
CA ASN A 249 2.14 15.38 -8.41
C ASN A 249 2.99 16.61 -8.11
N ILE A 250 2.56 17.41 -7.16
CA ILE A 250 3.13 18.72 -6.83
C ILE A 250 3.97 18.61 -5.55
N PRO A 251 5.19 19.19 -5.50
CA PRO A 251 6.02 19.17 -4.30
C PRO A 251 5.33 19.74 -3.06
N GLY A 252 5.53 19.07 -1.92
CA GLY A 252 5.04 19.52 -0.62
C GLY A 252 3.57 19.23 -0.32
N VAL A 253 2.76 18.76 -1.29
CA VAL A 253 1.37 18.35 -1.01
C VAL A 253 1.33 17.12 -0.10
N THR A 254 0.38 17.11 0.82
CA THR A 254 0.18 15.98 1.73
C THR A 254 -0.62 14.89 1.00
N PHE A 255 -0.10 13.66 1.00
CA PHE A 255 -0.84 12.51 0.47
C PHE A 255 -2.09 12.24 1.32
N HIS A 256 -3.13 11.69 0.70
CA HIS A 256 -4.47 11.52 1.27
C HIS A 256 -5.17 12.84 1.67
N HIS A 257 -4.75 13.96 1.08
CA HIS A 257 -5.34 15.28 1.22
C HIS A 257 -5.90 15.76 -0.13
N TRP A 258 -6.88 16.66 -0.11
CA TRP A 258 -7.51 17.18 -1.33
C TRP A 258 -6.51 17.75 -2.35
N SER A 259 -5.41 18.35 -1.88
CA SER A 259 -4.41 18.98 -2.74
C SER A 259 -3.67 17.96 -3.62
N ALA A 260 -3.34 16.79 -3.08
CA ALA A 260 -2.77 15.70 -3.86
C ALA A 260 -3.76 15.17 -4.90
N GLY A 261 -5.05 15.04 -4.53
CA GLY A 261 -6.11 14.63 -5.44
C GLY A 261 -6.36 15.65 -6.55
N ALA A 262 -6.36 16.95 -6.22
CA ALA A 262 -6.54 18.04 -7.20
C ALA A 262 -5.40 18.06 -8.23
N ALA A 263 -4.16 17.87 -7.81
CA ALA A 263 -3.00 17.81 -8.68
C ALA A 263 -3.15 16.75 -9.80
N LEU A 264 -3.76 15.60 -9.48
CA LEU A 264 -3.96 14.49 -10.42
C LEU A 264 -5.00 14.80 -11.52
N ALA A 265 -5.81 15.84 -11.37
CA ALA A 265 -6.78 16.28 -12.37
C ALA A 265 -6.22 17.36 -13.30
N THR A 266 -4.92 17.66 -13.24
CA THR A 266 -4.26 18.69 -14.03
C THR A 266 -3.39 18.12 -15.14
N ASP A 267 -2.96 18.96 -16.08
CA ASP A 267 -1.99 18.61 -17.13
C ASP A 267 -0.63 18.20 -16.55
N ILE A 268 -0.30 18.64 -15.35
CA ILE A 268 0.91 18.23 -14.61
C ILE A 268 0.95 16.70 -14.48
N ALA A 269 -0.15 16.10 -14.01
CA ALA A 269 -0.23 14.66 -13.85
C ALA A 269 -0.13 13.90 -15.18
N HIS A 270 -0.75 14.44 -16.24
CA HIS A 270 -0.69 13.83 -17.57
C HIS A 270 0.71 13.88 -18.16
N LYS A 271 1.39 15.05 -18.11
CA LYS A 271 2.77 15.20 -18.60
C LYS A 271 3.73 14.28 -17.84
N GLY A 272 3.62 14.24 -16.51
CA GLY A 272 4.42 13.34 -15.67
C GLY A 272 4.16 11.87 -15.96
N GLY A 273 2.89 11.48 -16.14
CA GLY A 273 2.49 10.13 -16.50
C GLY A 273 3.05 9.67 -17.85
N VAL A 274 3.07 10.58 -18.86
CA VAL A 274 3.67 10.29 -20.17
C VAL A 274 5.19 10.09 -20.06
N ALA A 275 5.88 10.93 -19.30
CA ALA A 275 7.32 10.74 -19.05
C ALA A 275 7.61 9.43 -18.33
N GLY A 276 6.84 9.10 -17.28
CA GLY A 276 6.95 7.82 -16.58
C GLY A 276 6.71 6.61 -17.48
N ALA A 277 5.68 6.67 -18.33
CA ALA A 277 5.39 5.62 -19.30
C ALA A 277 6.52 5.46 -20.32
N GLY A 278 7.14 6.57 -20.77
CA GLY A 278 8.29 6.57 -21.66
C GLY A 278 9.50 5.87 -21.05
N ALA A 279 9.87 6.22 -19.81
CA ALA A 279 10.99 5.57 -19.10
C ALA A 279 10.75 4.08 -18.85
N LEU A 280 9.52 3.73 -18.47
CA LEU A 280 9.14 2.31 -18.28
C LEU A 280 9.19 1.54 -19.58
N ALA A 281 8.65 2.10 -20.68
CA ALA A 281 8.67 1.46 -22.00
C ALA A 281 10.11 1.23 -22.50
N ALA A 282 10.99 2.24 -22.36
CA ALA A 282 12.40 2.10 -22.70
C ALA A 282 13.09 0.99 -21.88
N THR A 283 12.83 0.95 -20.58
CA THR A 283 13.37 -0.09 -19.68
C THR A 283 12.87 -1.50 -20.06
N LEU A 284 11.59 -1.63 -20.39
CA LEU A 284 11.05 -2.90 -20.91
C LEU A 284 11.72 -3.30 -22.21
N MET A 285 11.98 -2.33 -23.11
CA MET A 285 12.72 -2.61 -24.35
C MET A 285 14.14 -3.10 -24.08
N ASP A 286 14.85 -2.51 -23.11
CA ASP A 286 16.16 -3.02 -22.67
C ASP A 286 16.05 -4.48 -22.20
N CYS A 287 15.06 -4.80 -21.36
CA CYS A 287 14.84 -6.18 -20.91
C CYS A 287 14.57 -7.17 -22.04
N PHE A 288 13.89 -6.73 -23.11
CA PHE A 288 13.56 -7.59 -24.26
C PHE A 288 14.68 -7.71 -25.29
N THR A 289 15.53 -6.71 -25.40
CA THR A 289 16.56 -6.64 -26.45
C THR A 289 17.96 -6.99 -25.95
N ASP A 290 18.21 -6.82 -24.65
CA ASP A 290 19.45 -7.17 -23.97
C ASP A 290 19.21 -8.21 -22.85
N PRO A 291 19.46 -9.50 -23.12
CA PRO A 291 19.29 -10.56 -22.12
C PRO A 291 20.16 -10.40 -20.86
N SER A 292 21.23 -9.58 -20.92
CA SER A 292 22.10 -9.35 -19.75
C SER A 292 21.36 -8.62 -18.65
N VAL A 293 20.47 -7.68 -18.98
CA VAL A 293 19.67 -6.93 -18.00
C VAL A 293 18.88 -7.86 -17.08
N VAL A 294 18.17 -8.82 -17.67
CA VAL A 294 17.36 -9.78 -16.89
C VAL A 294 18.24 -10.75 -16.11
N SER A 295 19.34 -11.25 -16.72
CA SER A 295 20.24 -12.20 -16.05
C SER A 295 21.00 -11.56 -14.87
N GLU A 296 21.44 -10.33 -15.00
CA GLU A 296 22.08 -9.57 -13.94
C GLU A 296 21.10 -9.21 -12.83
N ALA A 297 19.85 -8.80 -13.18
CA ALA A 297 18.81 -8.54 -12.21
C ALA A 297 18.48 -9.79 -11.37
N LYS A 298 18.41 -10.97 -11.97
CA LYS A 298 18.24 -12.25 -11.26
C LYS A 298 19.45 -12.57 -10.36
N THR A 299 20.66 -12.29 -10.83
CA THR A 299 21.88 -12.53 -10.06
C THR A 299 21.96 -11.61 -8.83
N SER A 300 21.69 -10.33 -8.99
CA SER A 300 21.65 -9.37 -7.87
C SER A 300 20.51 -9.73 -6.90
N PHE A 301 19.34 -10.10 -7.41
CA PHE A 301 18.20 -10.54 -6.61
C PHE A 301 18.53 -11.76 -5.73
N ALA A 302 19.15 -12.79 -6.31
CA ALA A 302 19.56 -13.99 -5.57
C ALA A 302 20.55 -13.65 -4.43
N LYS A 303 21.48 -12.72 -4.67
CA LYS A 303 22.44 -12.22 -3.66
C LYS A 303 21.73 -11.40 -2.58
N GLU A 304 20.83 -10.51 -2.98
CA GLU A 304 20.11 -9.61 -2.08
C GLU A 304 19.10 -10.33 -1.17
N THR A 305 18.62 -11.50 -1.58
CA THR A 305 17.67 -12.34 -0.83
C THR A 305 18.33 -13.58 -0.21
N GLU A 306 19.66 -13.67 -0.25
CA GLU A 306 20.40 -14.81 0.28
C GLU A 306 20.07 -15.04 1.77
N GLY A 307 19.73 -16.27 2.10
CA GLY A 307 19.38 -16.67 3.48
C GLY A 307 17.97 -16.30 3.92
N VAL A 308 17.15 -15.71 3.05
CA VAL A 308 15.74 -15.42 3.33
C VAL A 308 14.86 -16.46 2.62
N ASP A 309 14.10 -17.20 3.37
CA ASP A 309 13.09 -18.14 2.87
C ASP A 309 11.75 -17.42 2.75
N TYR A 310 11.48 -16.90 1.54
CA TYR A 310 10.24 -16.18 1.27
C TYR A 310 9.05 -17.14 1.24
N ALA A 311 8.05 -16.84 2.05
CA ALA A 311 6.73 -17.46 1.98
C ALA A 311 5.63 -16.40 2.17
N PRO A 312 4.51 -16.46 1.43
CA PRO A 312 3.39 -15.56 1.64
C PRO A 312 2.91 -15.60 3.10
N MET A 313 2.69 -14.43 3.70
CA MET A 313 2.16 -14.34 5.07
C MET A 313 0.64 -14.51 5.15
N ILE A 314 -0.06 -14.39 4.02
CA ILE A 314 -1.51 -14.62 3.95
C ILE A 314 -1.77 -16.12 4.04
N PRO A 315 -2.61 -16.60 4.99
CA PRO A 315 -2.98 -18.00 5.08
C PRO A 315 -3.57 -18.53 3.76
N PRO A 316 -3.28 -19.78 3.37
CA PRO A 316 -3.77 -20.37 2.12
C PRO A 316 -5.30 -20.35 1.99
N GLU A 317 -6.02 -20.49 3.08
CA GLU A 317 -7.48 -20.52 3.16
C GLU A 317 -8.12 -19.12 3.04
N ASN A 318 -7.37 -18.05 3.25
CA ASN A 318 -7.91 -16.70 3.17
C ASN A 318 -8.32 -16.35 1.74
N THR A 319 -9.51 -15.80 1.61
CA THR A 319 -10.01 -15.23 0.36
C THR A 319 -9.86 -13.72 0.35
N PRO A 320 -9.65 -13.09 -0.82
CA PRO A 320 -9.62 -11.63 -0.91
C PRO A 320 -10.91 -11.02 -0.34
N PRO A 321 -10.84 -10.00 0.55
CA PRO A 321 -12.02 -9.41 1.19
C PRO A 321 -12.75 -8.44 0.25
N LEU A 322 -13.43 -8.95 -0.78
CA LEU A 322 -14.08 -8.19 -1.85
C LEU A 322 -15.19 -7.25 -1.35
N GLU A 323 -15.72 -7.53 -0.16
CA GLU A 323 -16.87 -6.81 0.40
C GLU A 323 -16.51 -5.57 1.21
N THR A 324 -15.21 -5.35 1.51
CA THR A 324 -14.75 -4.28 2.42
C THR A 324 -15.31 -2.90 2.07
N ASN A 325 -15.42 -2.57 0.78
CA ASN A 325 -15.90 -1.27 0.30
C ASN A 325 -17.30 -1.31 -0.33
N ARG A 326 -18.05 -2.41 -0.18
CA ARG A 326 -19.35 -2.56 -0.84
C ARG A 326 -20.30 -1.41 -0.51
N ALA A 327 -20.53 -1.11 0.75
CA ALA A 327 -21.45 -0.07 1.18
C ALA A 327 -21.04 1.33 0.69
N ILE A 328 -19.72 1.61 0.68
CA ILE A 328 -19.18 2.85 0.14
C ILE A 328 -19.42 2.93 -1.37
N MET A 329 -19.14 1.85 -2.09
CA MET A 329 -19.31 1.79 -3.54
C MET A 329 -20.78 1.83 -3.97
N GLU A 330 -21.69 1.24 -3.21
CA GLU A 330 -23.14 1.36 -3.46
C GLU A 330 -23.60 2.81 -3.39
N LYS A 331 -23.04 3.61 -2.47
CA LYS A 331 -23.34 5.04 -2.36
C LYS A 331 -22.75 5.86 -3.51
N PHE A 332 -21.51 5.60 -3.92
CA PHE A 332 -20.79 6.44 -4.88
C PHE A 332 -20.96 5.99 -6.33
N ARG A 333 -21.15 4.70 -6.60
CA ARG A 333 -21.28 4.16 -7.97
C ARG A 333 -22.31 4.90 -8.82
N PRO A 334 -23.54 5.19 -8.36
CA PRO A 334 -24.50 5.95 -9.14
C PRO A 334 -24.05 7.37 -9.49
N LEU A 335 -23.21 7.97 -8.64
CA LEU A 335 -22.64 9.30 -8.90
C LEU A 335 -21.47 9.26 -9.91
N MET A 336 -20.78 8.15 -9.99
CA MET A 336 -19.66 7.94 -10.91
C MET A 336 -20.14 7.56 -12.33
N GLU A 337 -21.24 6.83 -12.43
CA GLU A 337 -21.78 6.26 -13.68
C GLU A 337 -21.92 7.29 -14.82
N PRO A 338 -22.44 8.52 -14.62
CA PRO A 338 -22.54 9.53 -15.65
C PRO A 338 -21.20 10.03 -16.22
N HIS A 339 -20.11 9.75 -15.49
CA HIS A 339 -18.75 10.17 -15.87
C HIS A 339 -17.95 9.05 -16.55
N TYR A 340 -18.51 7.85 -16.68
CA TYR A 340 -17.85 6.77 -17.43
C TYR A 340 -17.91 7.04 -18.93
N ALA A 341 -16.82 6.81 -19.64
CA ALA A 341 -16.80 6.88 -21.09
C ALA A 341 -17.70 5.79 -21.67
N PRO A 342 -18.78 6.13 -22.44
CA PRO A 342 -19.74 5.13 -22.91
C PRO A 342 -19.14 4.07 -23.84
N ASP A 343 -18.05 4.41 -24.54
CA ASP A 343 -17.37 3.53 -25.50
C ASP A 343 -16.05 2.96 -24.95
N GLY A 344 -15.78 3.14 -23.67
CA GLY A 344 -14.47 2.86 -23.06
C GLY A 344 -13.38 3.88 -23.47
N PRO A 345 -12.16 3.74 -22.96
CA PRO A 345 -11.06 4.64 -23.29
C PRO A 345 -10.70 4.53 -24.76
N LYS A 346 -10.70 5.68 -25.46
CA LYS A 346 -10.22 5.76 -26.85
C LYS A 346 -8.73 6.08 -26.83
N PHE A 347 -7.91 5.06 -27.00
CA PHE A 347 -6.49 5.25 -27.28
C PHE A 347 -6.34 5.80 -28.71
N ARG A 348 -5.71 6.97 -28.85
CA ARG A 348 -5.35 7.58 -30.13
C ARG A 348 -3.91 7.25 -30.48
#